data_32405f61ab662fd8b447d791639871f7
#
_entry.id   32405f61ab662fd8b447d791639871f7
#
_cell.length_a   1.000
_cell.length_b   1.000
_cell.length_c   1.000
_cell.angle_alpha   90.00
_cell.angle_beta   90.00
_cell.angle_gamma   90.00
#
_symmetry.space_group_name_H-M   'P 1'
#
loop_
_entity.id
_entity.type
_entity.pdbx_description
1 polymer ?
#
loop_
_entity_poly.entity_id
_entity_poly.type
_entity_poly.pdbx_seq_one_letter_code
_entity_poly.pdbx_strand_id
1 'polypeptide(L)'
;MKLKQLHIILILITMMIVSCFDPSKPNYQYFPNMYESVGYKTYQESDAFPNGIQAQEPVEKSIPRGWQPYEYEDSNDGYENAKLYLKSPLEINEQNMSVGKELYEIYCSVCHGSKGDGQGILMQREKFLGIPSYADRDISEGSIYHVLMLSLIHI
;
A
#
# COMPACT_ATOMS: atom_id res chain seq x y z
N MET A 1 24.22 -43.79 -33.54
CA MET A 1 23.00 -43.65 -32.72
C MET A 1 21.86 -44.25 -33.51
N LYS A 2 21.12 -45.28 -33.01
CA LYS A 2 20.04 -45.92 -33.75
C LYS A 2 18.86 -44.95 -33.86
N LEU A 3 18.22 -44.88 -35.01
CA LEU A 3 17.11 -43.95 -35.30
C LEU A 3 16.04 -43.90 -34.19
N LYS A 4 15.72 -45.03 -33.57
CA LYS A 4 14.81 -45.13 -32.42
C LYS A 4 15.28 -44.33 -31.21
N GLN A 5 16.57 -44.27 -30.91
CA GLN A 5 17.13 -43.48 -29.80
C GLN A 5 17.03 -42.00 -30.09
N LEU A 6 17.20 -41.59 -31.33
CA LEU A 6 17.04 -40.17 -31.72
C LEU A 6 15.58 -39.72 -31.54
N HIS A 7 14.60 -40.53 -31.91
CA HIS A 7 13.17 -40.21 -31.71
C HIS A 7 12.80 -40.11 -30.24
N ILE A 8 13.33 -40.98 -29.36
CA ILE A 8 13.09 -40.93 -27.92
C ILE A 8 13.67 -39.64 -27.33
N ILE A 9 14.87 -39.28 -27.73
CA ILE A 9 15.51 -38.02 -27.26
C ILE A 9 14.70 -36.81 -27.74
N LEU A 10 14.23 -36.81 -28.99
CA LEU A 10 13.42 -35.73 -29.53
C LEU A 10 12.09 -35.55 -28.76
N ILE A 11 11.42 -36.68 -28.42
CA ILE A 11 10.19 -36.68 -27.63
C ILE A 11 10.43 -36.14 -26.22
N LEU A 12 11.54 -36.53 -25.58
CA LEU A 12 11.90 -36.03 -24.26
C LEU A 12 12.20 -34.52 -24.27
N ILE A 13 12.89 -34.04 -25.30
CA ILE A 13 13.16 -32.61 -25.48
C ILE A 13 11.86 -31.82 -25.70
N THR A 14 10.95 -32.34 -26.54
CA THR A 14 9.63 -31.69 -26.75
C THR A 14 8.79 -31.67 -25.49
N MET A 15 8.81 -32.72 -24.68
CA MET A 15 8.12 -32.72 -23.38
C MET A 15 8.69 -31.67 -22.41
N MET A 16 10.00 -31.46 -22.40
CA MET A 16 10.63 -30.43 -21.58
C MET A 16 10.25 -28.99 -22.03
N ILE A 17 10.11 -28.78 -23.34
CA ILE A 17 9.78 -27.43 -23.87
C ILE A 17 8.31 -27.06 -23.59
N VAL A 18 7.39 -28.03 -23.52
CA VAL A 18 5.96 -27.79 -23.24
C VAL A 18 5.69 -27.51 -21.76
N SER A 19 6.66 -27.71 -20.89
CA SER A 19 6.53 -27.47 -19.45
C SER A 19 6.71 -25.99 -19.04
N CYS A 20 6.58 -25.04 -19.95
CA CYS A 20 6.56 -23.63 -19.60
C CYS A 20 5.28 -23.31 -18.81
N PHE A 21 5.44 -23.17 -17.50
CA PHE A 21 4.40 -22.76 -16.58
C PHE A 21 4.54 -21.26 -16.30
N ASP A 22 3.45 -20.51 -16.47
CA ASP A 22 3.38 -19.10 -16.08
C ASP A 22 2.85 -19.01 -14.65
N PRO A 23 3.70 -18.72 -13.66
CA PRO A 23 3.29 -18.66 -12.26
C PRO A 23 2.36 -17.47 -11.94
N SER A 24 2.21 -16.52 -12.87
CA SER A 24 1.30 -15.38 -12.72
C SER A 24 -0.15 -15.74 -13.06
N LYS A 25 -0.37 -16.88 -13.69
CA LYS A 25 -1.69 -17.35 -14.10
C LYS A 25 -2.06 -18.65 -13.41
N PRO A 26 -3.34 -18.83 -13.05
CA PRO A 26 -3.83 -20.09 -12.53
C PRO A 26 -3.69 -21.22 -13.55
N ASN A 27 -3.39 -22.44 -13.07
CA ASN A 27 -3.37 -23.63 -13.92
C ASN A 27 -4.75 -23.95 -14.46
N TYR A 28 -4.79 -24.63 -15.61
CA TYR A 28 -6.02 -25.20 -16.14
C TYR A 28 -6.60 -26.20 -15.15
N GLN A 29 -7.89 -26.08 -14.88
CA GLN A 29 -8.62 -26.99 -14.01
C GLN A 29 -9.78 -27.64 -14.78
N TYR A 30 -10.09 -28.87 -14.40
CA TYR A 30 -11.31 -29.52 -14.85
C TYR A 30 -12.51 -28.89 -14.14
N PHE A 31 -13.48 -28.36 -14.88
CA PHE A 31 -14.59 -27.57 -14.36
C PHE A 31 -14.16 -26.32 -13.56
N PRO A 32 -13.61 -25.30 -14.21
CA PRO A 32 -13.12 -24.08 -13.53
C PRO A 32 -14.26 -23.14 -13.10
N ASN A 33 -15.39 -23.70 -12.68
CA ASN A 33 -16.55 -22.92 -12.22
C ASN A 33 -16.16 -22.02 -11.04
N MET A 34 -16.56 -20.75 -11.11
CA MET A 34 -16.25 -19.71 -10.11
C MET A 34 -14.74 -19.46 -9.90
N TYR A 35 -13.91 -19.89 -10.84
CA TYR A 35 -12.50 -19.59 -10.82
C TYR A 35 -12.24 -18.09 -10.92
N GLU A 36 -13.00 -17.45 -11.78
CA GLU A 36 -13.09 -15.99 -11.86
C GLU A 36 -14.44 -15.56 -11.32
N SER A 37 -14.44 -14.61 -10.38
CA SER A 37 -15.68 -14.10 -9.83
C SER A 37 -16.40 -13.28 -10.89
N VAL A 38 -17.72 -13.46 -11.02
CA VAL A 38 -18.56 -12.62 -11.88
C VAL A 38 -18.71 -11.20 -11.29
N GLY A 39 -18.67 -11.09 -9.95
CA GLY A 39 -18.65 -9.80 -9.27
C GLY A 39 -17.30 -9.10 -9.40
N TYR A 40 -17.33 -7.78 -9.52
CA TYR A 40 -16.14 -6.97 -9.61
C TYR A 40 -15.27 -7.08 -8.36
N LYS A 41 -13.96 -7.15 -8.55
CA LYS A 41 -12.96 -7.02 -7.48
C LYS A 41 -12.51 -5.58 -7.40
N THR A 42 -12.11 -5.14 -6.22
CA THR A 42 -11.54 -3.80 -6.02
C THR A 42 -10.38 -3.56 -7.00
N TYR A 43 -10.39 -2.44 -7.69
CA TYR A 43 -9.41 -2.04 -8.72
C TYR A 43 -9.34 -2.96 -9.97
N GLN A 44 -10.34 -3.79 -10.19
CA GLN A 44 -10.41 -4.60 -11.41
C GLN A 44 -10.69 -3.71 -12.62
N GLU A 45 -10.11 -4.06 -13.76
CA GLU A 45 -10.47 -3.46 -15.05
C GLU A 45 -11.92 -3.83 -15.43
N SER A 46 -12.63 -2.89 -16.02
CA SER A 46 -14.01 -3.08 -16.47
C SER A 46 -14.36 -2.15 -17.62
N ASP A 47 -14.82 -2.72 -18.73
CA ASP A 47 -15.32 -1.96 -19.88
C ASP A 47 -16.69 -1.31 -19.63
N ALA A 48 -17.34 -1.62 -18.51
CA ALA A 48 -18.62 -1.05 -18.14
C ALA A 48 -18.52 0.43 -17.69
N PHE A 49 -17.32 0.90 -17.34
CA PHE A 49 -17.08 2.24 -16.84
C PHE A 49 -16.22 3.05 -17.79
N PRO A 50 -16.49 4.37 -17.97
CA PRO A 50 -15.75 5.21 -18.90
C PRO A 50 -14.26 5.32 -18.64
N ASN A 51 -13.85 5.19 -17.38
CA ASN A 51 -12.44 5.22 -16.96
C ASN A 51 -11.75 3.85 -17.01
N GLY A 52 -12.44 2.81 -17.47
CA GLY A 52 -11.88 1.45 -17.62
C GLY A 52 -11.62 0.71 -16.31
N ILE A 53 -12.00 1.27 -15.17
CA ILE A 53 -11.78 0.65 -13.85
C ILE A 53 -13.06 0.55 -13.04
N GLN A 54 -13.15 -0.46 -12.22
CA GLN A 54 -14.32 -0.70 -11.38
C GLN A 54 -14.38 0.25 -10.17
N ALA A 55 -13.22 0.68 -9.65
CA ALA A 55 -13.15 1.65 -8.57
C ALA A 55 -13.59 3.04 -9.07
N GLN A 56 -14.81 3.42 -8.73
CA GLN A 56 -15.37 4.71 -9.09
C GLN A 56 -15.23 5.70 -7.93
N GLU A 57 -15.04 6.97 -8.27
CA GLU A 57 -15.08 8.03 -7.28
C GLU A 57 -16.49 8.11 -6.65
N PRO A 58 -16.58 8.44 -5.36
CA PRO A 58 -17.87 8.70 -4.73
C PRO A 58 -18.64 9.81 -5.44
N VAL A 59 -19.96 9.79 -5.32
CA VAL A 59 -20.80 10.88 -5.85
C VAL A 59 -20.35 12.20 -5.22
N GLU A 60 -20.25 13.24 -6.04
CA GLU A 60 -19.86 14.58 -5.60
C GLU A 60 -20.71 15.04 -4.40
N LYS A 61 -20.06 15.61 -3.39
CA LYS A 61 -20.68 16.04 -2.12
C LYS A 61 -21.19 14.91 -1.21
N SER A 62 -20.84 13.65 -1.50
CA SER A 62 -21.12 12.58 -0.57
C SER A 62 -20.19 12.66 0.65
N ILE A 63 -20.72 12.39 1.82
CA ILE A 63 -19.98 12.34 3.08
C ILE A 63 -19.71 10.87 3.40
N PRO A 64 -18.45 10.39 3.36
CA PRO A 64 -18.14 9.01 3.67
C PRO A 64 -18.40 8.71 5.16
N ARG A 65 -18.71 7.45 5.44
CA ARG A 65 -18.85 7.00 6.83
C ARG A 65 -17.50 7.14 7.54
N GLY A 66 -17.49 7.73 8.74
CA GLY A 66 -16.27 7.98 9.50
C GLY A 66 -15.52 9.25 9.10
N TRP A 67 -16.08 10.05 8.18
CA TRP A 67 -15.52 11.35 7.86
C TRP A 67 -15.48 12.23 9.11
N GLN A 68 -14.33 12.85 9.32
CA GLN A 68 -14.14 13.85 10.37
C GLN A 68 -13.72 15.17 9.73
N PRO A 69 -14.31 16.29 10.13
CA PRO A 69 -13.90 17.60 9.65
C PRO A 69 -12.45 17.86 10.03
N TYR A 70 -11.69 18.43 9.10
CA TYR A 70 -10.33 18.88 9.34
C TYR A 70 -10.23 20.35 8.92
N GLU A 71 -9.78 21.20 9.84
CA GLU A 71 -9.91 22.66 9.75
C GLU A 71 -8.80 23.33 8.92
N TYR A 72 -7.70 22.61 8.65
CA TYR A 72 -6.54 23.16 7.96
C TYR A 72 -6.59 22.75 6.47
N GLU A 73 -6.28 23.72 5.62
CA GLU A 73 -6.24 23.51 4.17
C GLU A 73 -5.06 22.65 3.73
N ASP A 74 -5.21 21.97 2.61
CA ASP A 74 -4.13 21.23 1.93
C ASP A 74 -3.20 22.22 1.22
N SER A 75 -2.38 22.90 2.00
CA SER A 75 -1.44 23.93 1.58
C SER A 75 -0.25 24.04 2.52
N ASN A 76 0.84 24.68 2.08
CA ASN A 76 1.99 24.95 2.94
C ASN A 76 1.61 25.80 4.14
N ASP A 77 0.74 26.78 3.95
CA ASP A 77 0.25 27.64 5.05
C ASP A 77 -0.60 26.83 6.03
N GLY A 78 -1.44 25.90 5.53
CA GLY A 78 -2.19 24.95 6.35
C GLY A 78 -1.27 24.05 7.18
N TYR A 79 -0.20 23.55 6.58
CA TYR A 79 0.81 22.75 7.29
C TYR A 79 1.49 23.54 8.41
N GLU A 80 1.97 24.76 8.13
CA GLU A 80 2.63 25.59 9.14
C GLU A 80 1.65 25.99 10.27
N ASN A 81 0.40 26.30 9.95
CA ASN A 81 -0.64 26.58 10.94
C ASN A 81 -0.94 25.35 11.80
N ALA A 82 -1.09 24.17 11.20
CA ALA A 82 -1.28 22.93 11.95
C ALA A 82 -0.08 22.63 12.85
N LYS A 83 1.15 22.83 12.37
CA LYS A 83 2.38 22.66 13.14
C LYS A 83 2.42 23.55 14.39
N LEU A 84 1.94 24.77 14.28
CA LEU A 84 1.97 25.74 15.37
C LEU A 84 0.81 25.58 16.38
N TYR A 85 -0.39 25.31 15.89
CA TYR A 85 -1.61 25.45 16.69
C TYR A 85 -2.32 24.13 16.97
N LEU A 86 -2.18 23.12 16.13
CA LEU A 86 -2.88 21.86 16.33
C LEU A 86 -2.21 21.04 17.42
N LYS A 87 -3.00 20.67 18.42
CA LYS A 87 -2.58 19.87 19.56
C LYS A 87 -3.41 18.61 19.68
N SER A 88 -2.78 17.55 20.17
CA SER A 88 -3.49 16.31 20.47
C SER A 88 -4.57 16.53 21.54
N PRO A 89 -5.79 16.04 21.33
CA PRO A 89 -6.83 16.04 22.36
C PRO A 89 -6.59 14.96 23.43
N LEU A 90 -5.63 14.06 23.21
CA LEU A 90 -5.35 12.95 24.13
C LEU A 90 -4.36 13.38 25.20
N GLU A 91 -4.64 13.00 26.43
CA GLU A 91 -3.71 13.19 27.54
C GLU A 91 -2.50 12.26 27.39
N ILE A 92 -1.33 12.78 27.77
CA ILE A 92 -0.10 11.98 27.84
C ILE A 92 -0.14 11.15 29.12
N ASN A 93 -0.57 9.91 29.02
CA ASN A 93 -0.58 8.94 30.09
C ASN A 93 -0.01 7.61 29.60
N GLU A 94 0.30 6.69 30.52
CA GLU A 94 0.93 5.41 30.22
C GLU A 94 0.09 4.55 29.25
N GLN A 95 -1.23 4.57 29.40
CA GLN A 95 -2.14 3.82 28.54
C GLN A 95 -2.12 4.35 27.11
N ASN A 96 -2.29 5.66 26.92
CA ASN A 96 -2.27 6.27 25.58
C ASN A 96 -0.90 6.12 24.91
N MET A 97 0.19 6.23 25.69
CA MET A 97 1.53 5.99 25.16
C MET A 97 1.77 4.54 24.75
N SER A 98 1.24 3.58 25.51
CA SER A 98 1.33 2.16 25.15
C SER A 98 0.58 1.84 23.85
N VAL A 99 -0.66 2.32 23.73
CA VAL A 99 -1.47 2.15 22.52
C VAL A 99 -0.82 2.87 21.33
N GLY A 100 -0.34 4.09 21.53
CA GLY A 100 0.36 4.85 20.47
C GLY A 100 1.62 4.13 19.97
N LYS A 101 2.38 3.53 20.88
CA LYS A 101 3.55 2.73 20.53
C LYS A 101 3.16 1.50 19.69
N GLU A 102 2.14 0.77 20.11
CA GLU A 102 1.64 -0.39 19.36
C GLU A 102 1.21 -0.01 17.95
N LEU A 103 0.41 1.06 17.81
CA LEU A 103 -0.02 1.57 16.51
C LEU A 103 1.16 2.05 15.66
N TYR A 104 2.14 2.70 16.26
CA TYR A 104 3.34 3.12 15.56
C TYR A 104 4.14 1.91 15.03
N GLU A 105 4.29 0.88 15.84
CA GLU A 105 4.99 -0.34 15.44
C GLU A 105 4.29 -1.06 14.29
N ILE A 106 2.96 -1.05 14.26
CA ILE A 106 2.17 -1.69 13.20
C ILE A 106 2.22 -0.88 11.89
N TYR A 107 2.00 0.43 11.95
CA TYR A 107 1.74 1.23 10.76
C TYR A 107 2.91 2.09 10.29
N CYS A 108 3.78 2.54 11.18
CA CYS A 108 4.80 3.54 10.88
C CYS A 108 6.21 2.97 10.85
N SER A 109 6.52 2.05 11.76
CA SER A 109 7.90 1.56 11.93
C SER A 109 8.41 0.79 10.72
N VAL A 110 7.55 0.22 9.90
CA VAL A 110 7.91 -0.50 8.67
C VAL A 110 8.73 0.37 7.70
N CYS A 111 8.45 1.68 7.69
CA CYS A 111 9.21 2.68 6.94
C CYS A 111 10.15 3.48 7.84
N HIS A 112 9.65 4.01 8.95
CA HIS A 112 10.36 4.96 9.80
C HIS A 112 11.32 4.34 10.82
N GLY A 113 11.31 3.00 10.96
CA GLY A 113 12.10 2.30 11.98
C GLY A 113 11.45 2.36 13.37
N SER A 114 11.78 1.41 14.24
CA SER A 114 11.22 1.34 15.61
C SER A 114 11.61 2.53 16.51
N LYS A 115 12.67 3.25 16.13
CA LYS A 115 13.18 4.44 16.82
C LYS A 115 12.86 5.75 16.10
N GLY A 116 12.17 5.70 14.97
CA GLY A 116 11.93 6.87 14.14
C GLY A 116 13.17 7.39 13.40
N ASP A 117 14.17 6.53 13.21
CA ASP A 117 15.46 6.84 12.60
C ASP A 117 15.47 6.71 11.06
N GLY A 118 14.31 6.43 10.46
CA GLY A 118 14.17 6.21 9.03
C GLY A 118 14.71 4.87 8.53
N GLN A 119 15.11 3.96 9.44
CA GLN A 119 15.72 2.68 9.10
C GLN A 119 14.71 1.51 9.23
N GLY A 120 13.49 1.70 8.74
CA GLY A 120 12.49 0.64 8.69
C GLY A 120 12.86 -0.48 7.71
N ILE A 121 12.17 -1.62 7.81
CA ILE A 121 12.47 -2.80 6.99
C ILE A 121 12.37 -2.54 5.49
N LEU A 122 11.48 -1.65 5.06
CA LEU A 122 11.34 -1.30 3.65
C LEU A 122 12.50 -0.45 3.16
N MET A 123 13.06 0.42 4.00
CA MET A 123 14.27 1.17 3.70
C MET A 123 15.49 0.24 3.62
N GLN A 124 15.66 -0.67 4.59
CA GLN A 124 16.74 -1.65 4.60
C GLN A 124 16.71 -2.60 3.38
N ARG A 125 15.53 -2.86 2.85
CA ARG A 125 15.34 -3.68 1.63
C ARG A 125 15.34 -2.86 0.33
N GLU A 126 15.72 -1.60 0.40
CA GLU A 126 15.79 -0.68 -0.75
C GLU A 126 14.46 -0.56 -1.54
N LYS A 127 13.33 -0.80 -0.87
CA LYS A 127 12.00 -0.62 -1.47
C LYS A 127 11.54 0.83 -1.45
N PHE A 128 11.97 1.57 -0.43
CA PHE A 128 11.81 3.02 -0.31
C PHE A 128 13.14 3.62 0.08
N LEU A 129 13.49 4.74 -0.53
CA LEU A 129 14.74 5.45 -0.26
C LEU A 129 14.45 6.84 0.31
N GLY A 130 15.38 7.34 1.12
CA GLY A 130 15.34 8.74 1.58
C GLY A 130 14.31 9.02 2.67
N ILE A 131 13.91 8.02 3.47
CA ILE A 131 13.06 8.25 4.64
C ILE A 131 13.89 8.94 5.72
N PRO A 132 13.58 10.19 6.07
CA PRO A 132 14.38 10.93 7.04
C PRO A 132 14.12 10.46 8.47
N SER A 133 15.12 10.64 9.33
CA SER A 133 14.95 10.52 10.77
C SER A 133 14.03 11.65 11.29
N TYR A 134 13.16 11.34 12.23
CA TYR A 134 12.38 12.36 12.93
C TYR A 134 13.27 13.34 13.73
N ALA A 135 14.42 12.88 14.19
CA ALA A 135 15.37 13.73 14.92
C ALA A 135 16.00 14.82 14.05
N ASP A 136 16.03 14.63 12.73
CA ASP A 136 16.62 15.58 11.79
C ASP A 136 15.64 16.64 11.29
N ARG A 137 14.39 16.60 11.80
CA ARG A 137 13.32 17.50 11.37
C ARG A 137 12.68 18.21 12.55
N ASP A 138 12.35 19.48 12.33
CA ASP A 138 11.52 20.26 13.23
C ASP A 138 10.05 19.93 13.00
N ILE A 139 9.57 18.86 13.63
CA ILE A 139 8.19 18.37 13.55
C ILE A 139 7.47 18.53 14.87
N SER A 140 6.16 18.73 14.80
CA SER A 140 5.26 18.77 15.95
C SER A 140 4.17 17.70 15.79
N GLU A 141 3.42 17.43 16.85
CA GLU A 141 2.24 16.56 16.78
C GLU A 141 1.23 17.02 15.73
N GLY A 142 1.03 18.33 15.61
CA GLY A 142 0.13 18.92 14.63
C GLY A 142 0.62 18.73 13.19
N SER A 143 1.93 18.87 12.93
CA SER A 143 2.47 18.63 11.59
C SER A 143 2.39 17.16 11.19
N ILE A 144 2.63 16.24 12.13
CA ILE A 144 2.47 14.80 11.87
C ILE A 144 1.00 14.48 11.56
N TYR A 145 0.06 15.01 12.36
CA TYR A 145 -1.36 14.76 12.13
C TYR A 145 -1.83 15.35 10.79
N HIS A 146 -1.38 16.55 10.42
CA HIS A 146 -1.67 17.16 9.13
C HIS A 146 -1.24 16.25 7.96
N VAL A 147 -0.02 15.72 8.02
CA VAL A 147 0.49 14.79 7.00
C VAL A 147 -0.31 13.49 6.96
N LEU A 148 -0.76 12.98 8.10
CA LEU A 148 -1.62 11.77 8.14
C LEU A 148 -3.00 12.02 7.54
N MET A 149 -3.54 13.23 7.68
CA MET A 149 -4.85 13.59 7.13
C MET A 149 -4.82 13.88 5.63
N LEU A 150 -3.81 14.61 5.16
CA LEU A 150 -3.76 15.16 3.80
C LEU A 150 -2.68 14.55 2.91
N SER A 151 -1.76 13.76 3.48
CA SER A 151 -0.57 13.21 2.82
C SER A 151 0.51 14.26 2.49
N LEU A 152 1.76 13.81 2.40
CA LEU A 152 2.90 14.62 1.95
C LEU A 152 2.93 14.86 0.44
N ILE A 153 2.27 13.99 -0.33
CA ILE A 153 2.35 14.02 -1.79
C ILE A 153 1.50 15.16 -2.38
N HIS A 154 0.54 15.64 -1.62
CA HIS A 154 -0.39 16.70 -2.02
C HIS A 154 -0.04 18.10 -1.51
N ILE A 155 1.03 18.22 -0.72
CA ILE A 155 1.50 19.50 -0.18
C ILE A 155 2.59 20.08 -1.07
#